data_998ac13402abf9ca590a4bde1ddd2f61
#
_entry.id   998ac13402abf9ca590a4bde1ddd2f61
#
_cell.length_a   1.000
_cell.length_b   1.000
_cell.length_c   1.000
_cell.angle_alpha   90.00
_cell.angle_beta   90.00
_cell.angle_gamma   90.00
#
_symmetry.space_group_name_H-M   'P 1'
#
loop_
_entity.id
_entity.type
_entity.pdbx_description
1 polymer ?
#
loop_
_entity_poly.entity_id
_entity_poly.type
_entity_poly.pdbx_seq_one_letter_code
_entity_poly.pdbx_strand_id
1 'polypeptide(L)'
;MNQFRNLLVTAVLMPTLLSQAFAAETISTNSPLRYRIGGGNIVTHLTGAPTAQLYSALHGVGAKLGRMDSYGWRDLDRKPIPHNFDAAMLEAHHQGITPIILLEYDGSYQTLQPPQPVGSYDDWFAAGQAFAGRFRPNGEWAIENGIKDWGAEVFTAINEPDVLATIPHDAYRDALAGFADGVHSIDRALRVVPGGFATCNSALDATLRGYGPAIAALLEEGRLDGIDLHTYYNAKWYPITRGREFSVQTCFDRVKAAMGMKRDINFYTTEFNVARDGAWEDPKLAARLFLTALWDNVGVVRADGASATMLAFPWNLGDTPRIDGPAYAMAVSEAPWRPDLRAITLRHVLQIAGDMKLTSLDPKDGRYTLEGDAGQVLVWQNLPGWTGTPGAVWEVQLPRWARAAELWGWDGKRRDIAITEGTVKITGLSGKETYMLRLTR
;
A
#
# COMPACT_ATOMS: atom_id res chain seq x y z
N MET A 1 -50.68 -57.10 -7.74
CA MET A 1 -49.94 -56.58 -6.57
C MET A 1 -48.88 -55.60 -7.08
N ASN A 2 -49.27 -54.29 -7.11
CA ASN A 2 -48.42 -53.21 -7.61
C ASN A 2 -47.80 -52.49 -6.42
N GLN A 3 -46.49 -52.48 -6.35
CA GLN A 3 -45.76 -51.60 -5.40
C GLN A 3 -45.29 -50.34 -6.13
N PHE A 4 -45.88 -49.23 -5.80
CA PHE A 4 -45.38 -47.87 -6.15
C PHE A 4 -44.25 -47.50 -5.20
N ARG A 5 -43.05 -47.29 -5.75
CA ARG A 5 -41.94 -46.64 -5.05
C ARG A 5 -42.02 -45.12 -5.22
N ASN A 6 -42.29 -44.44 -4.12
CA ASN A 6 -42.20 -42.97 -4.04
C ASN A 6 -40.74 -42.56 -4.08
N LEU A 7 -40.33 -41.80 -5.13
CA LEU A 7 -39.08 -41.07 -5.16
C LEU A 7 -39.30 -39.71 -4.46
N LEU A 8 -38.70 -39.55 -3.30
CA LEU A 8 -38.56 -38.23 -2.68
C LEU A 8 -37.42 -37.48 -3.39
N VAL A 9 -37.76 -36.42 -4.13
CA VAL A 9 -36.81 -35.47 -4.68
C VAL A 9 -36.55 -34.43 -3.59
N THR A 10 -35.38 -34.51 -2.97
CA THR A 10 -34.91 -33.49 -2.03
C THR A 10 -34.34 -32.33 -2.85
N ALA A 11 -35.09 -31.22 -2.92
CA ALA A 11 -34.60 -29.98 -3.50
C ALA A 11 -33.57 -29.37 -2.53
N VAL A 12 -32.31 -29.37 -2.92
CA VAL A 12 -31.24 -28.61 -2.26
C VAL A 12 -31.41 -27.16 -2.64
N LEU A 13 -31.93 -26.35 -1.74
CA LEU A 13 -31.91 -24.90 -1.83
C LEU A 13 -30.45 -24.43 -1.68
N MET A 14 -29.80 -24.10 -2.79
CA MET A 14 -28.57 -23.30 -2.76
C MET A 14 -28.93 -21.90 -2.26
N PRO A 15 -28.24 -21.40 -1.22
CA PRO A 15 -28.38 -20.00 -0.86
C PRO A 15 -27.82 -19.14 -2.00
N THR A 16 -28.68 -18.39 -2.67
CA THR A 16 -28.30 -17.28 -3.53
C THR A 16 -27.57 -16.27 -2.65
N LEU A 17 -26.26 -16.24 -2.71
CA LEU A 17 -25.44 -15.14 -2.23
C LEU A 17 -25.85 -13.91 -3.03
N LEU A 18 -26.70 -13.07 -2.42
CA LEU A 18 -26.89 -11.70 -2.86
C LEU A 18 -25.54 -11.01 -2.79
N SER A 19 -24.86 -10.89 -3.93
CA SER A 19 -23.73 -9.99 -4.07
C SER A 19 -24.28 -8.58 -3.86
N GLN A 20 -24.07 -8.02 -2.67
CA GLN A 20 -24.21 -6.58 -2.50
C GLN A 20 -23.20 -5.96 -3.43
N ALA A 21 -23.67 -5.31 -4.48
CA ALA A 21 -22.88 -4.44 -5.31
C ALA A 21 -22.43 -3.27 -4.43
N PHE A 22 -21.26 -3.39 -3.81
CA PHE A 22 -20.58 -2.25 -3.25
C PHE A 22 -20.11 -1.43 -4.45
N ALA A 23 -20.64 -0.21 -4.58
CA ALA A 23 -20.03 0.78 -5.46
C ALA A 23 -18.53 0.82 -5.11
N ALA A 24 -17.67 0.61 -6.09
CA ALA A 24 -16.23 0.64 -5.86
C ALA A 24 -15.87 1.99 -5.22
N GLU A 25 -15.40 1.97 -3.98
CA GLU A 25 -14.90 3.21 -3.37
C GLU A 25 -13.62 3.60 -4.11
N THR A 26 -13.69 4.71 -4.81
CA THR A 26 -12.55 5.26 -5.56
C THR A 26 -11.37 5.51 -4.63
N ILE A 27 -10.19 5.07 -5.02
CA ILE A 27 -8.93 5.35 -4.30
C ILE A 27 -8.75 6.87 -4.21
N SER A 28 -8.66 7.41 -3.00
CA SER A 28 -8.46 8.84 -2.77
C SER A 28 -7.85 9.10 -1.40
N THR A 29 -7.32 10.30 -1.19
CA THR A 29 -6.82 10.73 0.13
C THR A 29 -7.93 10.80 1.18
N ASN A 30 -9.20 10.80 0.77
CA ASN A 30 -10.38 10.82 1.64
C ASN A 30 -11.08 9.46 1.76
N SER A 31 -10.55 8.42 1.14
CA SER A 31 -11.10 7.07 1.28
C SER A 31 -10.85 6.51 2.68
N PRO A 32 -11.69 5.58 3.16
CA PRO A 32 -11.42 4.84 4.38
C PRO A 32 -10.04 4.17 4.34
N LEU A 33 -9.42 4.00 5.49
CA LEU A 33 -8.04 3.56 5.61
C LEU A 33 -7.78 2.24 4.88
N ARG A 34 -8.73 1.29 4.91
CA ARG A 34 -8.59 -0.02 4.23
C ARG A 34 -8.52 0.07 2.70
N TYR A 35 -8.96 1.18 2.09
CA TYR A 35 -8.82 1.46 0.66
C TYR A 35 -7.62 2.35 0.34
N ARG A 36 -6.73 2.53 1.30
CA ARG A 36 -5.46 3.24 1.17
C ARG A 36 -4.27 2.38 1.61
N ILE A 37 -4.53 1.37 2.44
CA ILE A 37 -3.53 0.40 2.88
C ILE A 37 -3.78 -0.91 2.15
N GLY A 38 -2.76 -1.37 1.45
CA GLY A 38 -2.77 -2.65 0.75
C GLY A 38 -1.63 -3.54 1.18
N GLY A 39 -1.11 -4.29 0.25
CA GLY A 39 0.11 -5.07 0.39
C GLY A 39 0.70 -5.39 -0.98
N GLY A 40 2.01 -5.44 -1.08
CA GLY A 40 2.73 -6.00 -2.21
C GLY A 40 3.29 -7.34 -1.75
N ASN A 41 3.65 -8.21 -2.50
CA ASN A 41 4.02 -8.37 -3.86
C ASN A 41 3.22 -9.54 -4.48
N ILE A 42 2.45 -9.29 -5.49
CA ILE A 42 1.75 -10.36 -6.20
C ILE A 42 2.46 -10.56 -7.52
N VAL A 43 3.25 -11.61 -7.61
CA VAL A 43 4.02 -11.91 -8.80
C VAL A 43 3.18 -12.75 -9.77
N THR A 44 2.79 -12.15 -10.88
CA THR A 44 1.80 -12.72 -11.81
C THR A 44 2.25 -13.99 -12.53
N HIS A 45 3.54 -14.21 -12.70
CA HIS A 45 4.03 -15.45 -13.29
C HIS A 45 3.98 -16.65 -12.33
N LEU A 46 3.75 -16.41 -11.04
CA LEU A 46 3.48 -17.45 -10.07
C LEU A 46 1.98 -17.79 -10.08
N THR A 47 1.55 -18.54 -11.07
CA THR A 47 0.16 -19.03 -11.15
C THR A 47 -0.08 -20.20 -10.20
N GLY A 48 -1.30 -20.30 -9.64
CA GLY A 48 -1.73 -21.40 -8.79
C GLY A 48 -1.67 -21.12 -7.30
N ALA A 49 -1.36 -22.12 -6.48
CA ALA A 49 -1.45 -22.03 -5.02
C ALA A 49 -0.69 -20.86 -4.37
N PRO A 50 0.53 -20.49 -4.81
CA PRO A 50 1.21 -19.33 -4.25
C PRO A 50 0.43 -18.01 -4.42
N THR A 51 -0.16 -17.78 -5.58
CA THR A 51 -0.96 -16.56 -5.84
C THR A 51 -2.21 -16.53 -4.96
N ALA A 52 -2.94 -17.63 -4.86
CA ALA A 52 -4.09 -17.74 -3.99
C ALA A 52 -3.73 -17.50 -2.51
N GLN A 53 -2.56 -17.97 -2.07
CA GLN A 53 -2.07 -17.74 -0.71
C GLN A 53 -1.78 -16.24 -0.44
N LEU A 54 -1.19 -15.53 -1.40
CA LEU A 54 -0.93 -14.10 -1.30
C LEU A 54 -2.21 -13.30 -1.12
N TYR A 55 -3.18 -13.52 -1.98
CA TYR A 55 -4.47 -12.83 -1.88
C TYR A 55 -5.22 -13.19 -0.60
N SER A 56 -5.18 -14.45 -0.20
CA SER A 56 -5.73 -14.89 1.08
C SER A 56 -5.05 -14.20 2.27
N ALA A 57 -3.74 -13.96 2.18
CA ALA A 57 -2.98 -13.23 3.19
C ALA A 57 -3.45 -11.78 3.31
N LEU A 58 -3.60 -11.08 2.18
CA LEU A 58 -4.13 -9.72 2.15
C LEU A 58 -5.56 -9.65 2.71
N HIS A 59 -6.42 -10.57 2.27
CA HIS A 59 -7.77 -10.70 2.81
C HIS A 59 -7.75 -10.94 4.33
N GLY A 60 -6.89 -11.82 4.80
CA GLY A 60 -6.76 -12.21 6.21
C GLY A 60 -6.32 -11.08 7.14
N VAL A 61 -5.60 -10.08 6.65
CA VAL A 61 -5.30 -8.85 7.41
C VAL A 61 -6.34 -7.75 7.24
N GLY A 62 -7.32 -7.93 6.35
CA GLY A 62 -8.40 -6.96 6.10
C GLY A 62 -8.04 -5.89 5.06
N ALA A 63 -6.95 -6.04 4.32
CA ALA A 63 -6.61 -5.19 3.19
C ALA A 63 -7.62 -5.36 2.05
N LYS A 64 -7.80 -4.32 1.25
CA LYS A 64 -8.67 -4.29 0.07
C LYS A 64 -7.91 -4.01 -1.22
N LEU A 65 -6.62 -3.76 -1.12
CA LEU A 65 -5.76 -3.42 -2.24
C LEU A 65 -4.53 -4.33 -2.24
N GLY A 66 -4.01 -4.62 -3.43
CA GLY A 66 -2.77 -5.36 -3.59
C GLY A 66 -1.99 -4.92 -4.82
N ARG A 67 -0.66 -4.83 -4.73
CA ARG A 67 0.18 -4.55 -5.88
C ARG A 67 0.46 -5.85 -6.63
N MET A 68 0.15 -5.84 -7.90
CA MET A 68 0.41 -6.93 -8.85
C MET A 68 1.66 -6.58 -9.66
N ASP A 69 2.76 -7.20 -9.31
CA ASP A 69 4.04 -7.02 -9.98
C ASP A 69 4.16 -7.99 -11.13
N SER A 70 4.71 -7.53 -12.25
CA SER A 70 4.86 -8.40 -13.42
C SER A 70 6.25 -8.35 -14.02
N TYR A 71 6.87 -9.49 -13.99
CA TYR A 71 7.91 -9.83 -14.95
C TYR A 71 7.24 -10.54 -16.14
N GLY A 72 7.80 -10.37 -17.35
CA GLY A 72 7.28 -11.05 -18.52
C GLY A 72 5.87 -10.59 -18.95
N TRP A 73 5.59 -9.29 -18.81
CA TRP A 73 4.35 -8.68 -19.31
C TRP A 73 4.35 -8.48 -20.84
N ARG A 74 5.46 -8.78 -21.51
CA ARG A 74 5.66 -8.67 -22.96
C ARG A 74 6.31 -9.93 -23.52
N ASP A 75 6.05 -10.22 -24.79
CA ASP A 75 6.68 -11.32 -25.53
C ASP A 75 8.11 -10.94 -26.04
N LEU A 76 8.72 -11.86 -26.78
CA LEU A 76 10.06 -11.66 -27.37
C LEU A 76 10.08 -10.51 -28.39
N ASP A 77 8.94 -10.22 -29.04
CA ASP A 77 8.77 -9.11 -29.95
C ASP A 77 8.38 -7.81 -29.23
N ARG A 78 8.44 -7.80 -27.91
CA ARG A 78 8.11 -6.68 -27.01
C ARG A 78 6.62 -6.29 -27.01
N LYS A 79 5.75 -7.14 -27.52
CA LYS A 79 4.31 -6.91 -27.50
C LYS A 79 3.73 -7.21 -26.14
N PRO A 80 2.81 -6.37 -25.64
CA PRO A 80 2.12 -6.63 -24.37
C PRO A 80 1.32 -7.93 -24.41
N ILE A 81 1.40 -8.72 -23.33
CA ILE A 81 0.65 -9.97 -23.18
C ILE A 81 -0.19 -9.94 -21.89
N PRO A 82 -1.20 -9.03 -21.79
CA PRO A 82 -1.97 -8.84 -20.56
C PRO A 82 -2.71 -10.11 -20.12
N HIS A 83 -3.08 -11.02 -21.03
CA HIS A 83 -3.77 -12.28 -20.69
C HIS A 83 -3.02 -13.14 -19.67
N ASN A 84 -1.70 -12.99 -19.54
CA ASN A 84 -0.93 -13.69 -18.50
C ASN A 84 -1.35 -13.32 -17.08
N PHE A 85 -2.08 -12.23 -16.91
CA PHE A 85 -2.58 -11.72 -15.62
C PHE A 85 -4.00 -12.19 -15.29
N ASP A 86 -4.72 -12.79 -16.23
CA ASP A 86 -6.13 -13.13 -16.08
C ASP A 86 -6.42 -13.99 -14.86
N ALA A 87 -5.60 -15.01 -14.62
CA ALA A 87 -5.75 -15.90 -13.47
C ALA A 87 -5.51 -15.17 -12.13
N ALA A 88 -4.53 -14.26 -12.09
CA ALA A 88 -4.24 -13.47 -10.91
C ALA A 88 -5.36 -12.45 -10.64
N MET A 89 -5.92 -11.85 -11.67
CA MET A 89 -7.08 -10.95 -11.56
C MET A 89 -8.31 -11.69 -11.02
N LEU A 90 -8.56 -12.92 -11.48
CA LEU A 90 -9.68 -13.73 -11.00
C LEU A 90 -9.54 -14.06 -9.53
N GLU A 91 -8.35 -14.45 -9.09
CA GLU A 91 -8.09 -14.73 -7.67
C GLU A 91 -8.21 -13.47 -6.82
N ALA A 92 -7.68 -12.32 -7.28
CA ALA A 92 -7.84 -11.05 -6.60
C ALA A 92 -9.33 -10.71 -6.39
N HIS A 93 -10.15 -10.85 -7.43
CA HIS A 93 -11.58 -10.61 -7.36
C HIS A 93 -12.26 -11.56 -6.35
N HIS A 94 -11.96 -12.86 -6.37
CA HIS A 94 -12.51 -13.84 -5.42
C HIS A 94 -12.19 -13.48 -3.96
N GLN A 95 -11.03 -12.90 -3.70
CA GLN A 95 -10.60 -12.48 -2.37
C GLN A 95 -11.05 -11.04 -2.02
N GLY A 96 -11.71 -10.34 -2.93
CA GLY A 96 -12.16 -8.96 -2.73
C GLY A 96 -10.98 -7.98 -2.59
N ILE A 97 -9.91 -8.20 -3.33
CA ILE A 97 -8.70 -7.38 -3.38
C ILE A 97 -8.64 -6.67 -4.73
N THR A 98 -8.72 -5.36 -4.74
CA THR A 98 -8.53 -4.55 -5.95
C THR A 98 -7.04 -4.40 -6.25
N PRO A 99 -6.54 -4.83 -7.42
CA PRO A 99 -5.14 -4.73 -7.76
C PRO A 99 -4.77 -3.30 -8.21
N ILE A 100 -3.53 -2.91 -7.92
CA ILE A 100 -2.78 -1.95 -8.70
C ILE A 100 -1.77 -2.72 -9.55
N ILE A 101 -1.52 -2.27 -10.77
CA ILE A 101 -0.69 -3.02 -11.72
C ILE A 101 0.63 -2.30 -11.91
N LEU A 102 1.74 -3.01 -11.63
CA LEU A 102 3.09 -2.55 -11.92
C LEU A 102 3.65 -3.34 -13.11
N LEU A 103 4.04 -2.65 -14.16
CA LEU A 103 4.82 -3.21 -15.27
C LEU A 103 6.31 -2.99 -15.02
N GLU A 104 6.98 -4.08 -14.71
CA GLU A 104 8.41 -4.08 -14.42
C GLU A 104 9.26 -3.87 -15.67
N TYR A 105 10.43 -3.28 -15.46
CA TYR A 105 11.48 -3.26 -16.45
C TYR A 105 12.33 -4.53 -16.34
N ASP A 106 12.40 -5.33 -17.41
CA ASP A 106 13.06 -6.65 -17.39
C ASP A 106 14.56 -6.62 -17.07
N GLY A 107 15.20 -5.45 -17.13
CA GLY A 107 16.59 -5.25 -16.72
C GLY A 107 16.76 -4.79 -15.28
N SER A 108 15.68 -4.51 -14.53
CA SER A 108 15.75 -3.87 -13.21
C SER A 108 16.53 -4.70 -12.19
N TYR A 109 16.40 -6.01 -12.20
CA TYR A 109 17.00 -6.89 -11.20
C TYR A 109 18.23 -7.67 -11.70
N GLN A 110 18.91 -7.19 -12.73
CA GLN A 110 20.13 -7.83 -13.26
C GLN A 110 19.95 -9.31 -13.63
N THR A 111 18.72 -9.75 -13.77
CA THR A 111 18.40 -11.14 -14.12
C THR A 111 18.75 -11.45 -15.57
N LEU A 112 18.86 -10.41 -16.40
CA LEU A 112 19.25 -10.54 -17.81
C LEU A 112 20.59 -9.84 -18.06
N GLN A 113 21.54 -10.56 -18.62
CA GLN A 113 22.83 -10.03 -19.06
C GLN A 113 23.01 -10.29 -20.57
N PRO A 114 23.20 -9.27 -21.39
CA PRO A 114 23.20 -7.83 -21.06
C PRO A 114 21.79 -7.31 -20.71
N PRO A 115 21.71 -6.19 -19.95
CA PRO A 115 20.42 -5.60 -19.62
C PRO A 115 19.67 -5.23 -20.90
N GLN A 116 18.38 -5.59 -20.94
CA GLN A 116 17.54 -5.27 -22.09
C GLN A 116 17.26 -3.76 -22.13
N PRO A 117 17.11 -3.15 -23.31
CA PRO A 117 16.70 -1.76 -23.42
C PRO A 117 15.32 -1.54 -22.75
N VAL A 118 15.13 -0.39 -22.11
CA VAL A 118 13.85 -0.08 -21.44
C VAL A 118 12.66 -0.10 -22.41
N GLY A 119 12.88 0.17 -23.67
CA GLY A 119 11.85 0.29 -24.71
C GLY A 119 11.61 1.73 -25.12
N SER A 120 10.96 1.89 -26.25
CA SER A 120 10.57 3.19 -26.79
C SER A 120 9.29 3.72 -26.16
N TYR A 121 8.97 4.99 -26.44
CA TYR A 121 7.64 5.57 -26.15
C TYR A 121 6.51 4.68 -26.68
N ASP A 122 6.59 4.23 -27.94
CA ASP A 122 5.54 3.44 -28.59
C ASP A 122 5.37 2.07 -27.95
N ASP A 123 6.46 1.41 -27.51
CA ASP A 123 6.41 0.15 -26.79
C ASP A 123 5.59 0.30 -25.49
N TRP A 124 5.86 1.35 -24.74
CA TRP A 124 5.18 1.62 -23.48
C TRP A 124 3.76 2.18 -23.67
N PHE A 125 3.51 2.94 -24.75
CA PHE A 125 2.16 3.36 -25.13
C PHE A 125 1.28 2.13 -25.39
N ALA A 126 1.76 1.20 -26.19
CA ALA A 126 1.03 -0.05 -26.46
C ALA A 126 0.79 -0.86 -25.17
N ALA A 127 1.77 -0.90 -24.27
CA ALA A 127 1.62 -1.56 -22.98
C ALA A 127 0.54 -0.90 -22.11
N GLY A 128 0.60 0.42 -21.93
CA GLY A 128 -0.39 1.18 -21.18
C GLY A 128 -1.80 0.99 -21.74
N GLN A 129 -1.95 1.07 -23.05
CA GLN A 129 -3.23 0.87 -23.72
C GLN A 129 -3.78 -0.55 -23.51
N ALA A 130 -2.95 -1.58 -23.69
CA ALA A 130 -3.38 -2.97 -23.58
C ALA A 130 -3.78 -3.34 -22.15
N PHE A 131 -2.97 -2.96 -21.15
CA PHE A 131 -3.25 -3.29 -19.75
C PHE A 131 -4.42 -2.50 -19.19
N ALA A 132 -4.51 -1.20 -19.47
CA ALA A 132 -5.65 -0.38 -19.05
C ALA A 132 -6.95 -0.82 -19.75
N GLY A 133 -6.93 -1.08 -21.05
CA GLY A 133 -8.09 -1.56 -21.81
C GLY A 133 -8.65 -2.84 -21.23
N ARG A 134 -7.76 -3.78 -20.86
CA ARG A 134 -8.17 -5.07 -20.33
C ARG A 134 -8.63 -4.99 -18.88
N PHE A 135 -7.87 -4.35 -17.97
CA PHE A 135 -8.02 -4.54 -16.51
C PHE A 135 -8.64 -3.38 -15.75
N ARG A 136 -8.97 -2.27 -16.41
CA ARG A 136 -9.73 -1.20 -15.75
C ARG A 136 -11.11 -1.67 -15.31
N PRO A 137 -11.80 -0.96 -14.39
CA PRO A 137 -13.21 -1.20 -14.14
C PRO A 137 -14.03 -1.21 -15.43
N ASN A 138 -14.86 -2.23 -15.61
CA ASN A 138 -15.63 -2.47 -16.84
C ASN A 138 -14.77 -2.60 -18.13
N GLY A 139 -13.49 -2.99 -17.98
CA GLY A 139 -12.61 -3.32 -19.10
C GLY A 139 -12.92 -4.71 -19.70
N GLU A 140 -12.14 -5.11 -20.71
CA GLU A 140 -12.35 -6.35 -21.45
C GLU A 140 -12.45 -7.57 -20.53
N TRP A 141 -11.50 -7.73 -19.62
CA TRP A 141 -11.48 -8.85 -18.67
C TRP A 141 -12.72 -8.87 -17.77
N ALA A 142 -13.15 -7.72 -17.26
CA ALA A 142 -14.33 -7.62 -16.41
C ALA A 142 -15.60 -8.00 -17.17
N ILE A 143 -15.73 -7.57 -18.43
CA ILE A 143 -16.85 -7.92 -19.32
C ILE A 143 -16.86 -9.42 -19.60
N GLU A 144 -15.73 -10.02 -19.96
CA GLU A 144 -15.58 -11.45 -20.22
C GLU A 144 -16.00 -12.32 -19.03
N ASN A 145 -15.75 -11.84 -17.81
CA ASN A 145 -16.07 -12.55 -16.57
C ASN A 145 -17.40 -12.15 -15.92
N GLY A 146 -18.18 -11.26 -16.57
CA GLY A 146 -19.47 -10.80 -16.04
C GLY A 146 -19.37 -9.95 -14.77
N ILE A 147 -18.21 -9.31 -14.54
CA ILE A 147 -17.90 -8.50 -13.37
C ILE A 147 -18.16 -7.04 -13.69
N LYS A 148 -18.77 -6.30 -12.75
CA LYS A 148 -19.07 -4.88 -12.91
C LYS A 148 -18.32 -4.04 -11.89
N ASP A 149 -17.95 -2.83 -12.30
CA ASP A 149 -17.41 -1.78 -11.44
C ASP A 149 -16.22 -2.21 -10.55
N TRP A 150 -15.41 -3.15 -11.06
CA TRP A 150 -14.21 -3.64 -10.42
C TRP A 150 -13.09 -3.82 -11.43
N GLY A 151 -11.86 -3.45 -11.03
CA GLY A 151 -10.65 -3.53 -11.83
C GLY A 151 -9.55 -2.63 -11.27
N ALA A 152 -8.43 -2.55 -11.97
CA ALA A 152 -7.31 -1.69 -11.60
C ALA A 152 -7.60 -0.22 -11.94
N GLU A 153 -7.47 0.67 -10.96
CA GLU A 153 -7.60 2.12 -11.13
C GLU A 153 -6.24 2.83 -11.15
N VAL A 154 -5.18 2.14 -10.71
CA VAL A 154 -3.82 2.68 -10.62
C VAL A 154 -2.87 1.76 -11.38
N PHE A 155 -2.09 2.36 -12.26
CA PHE A 155 -1.09 1.70 -13.10
C PHE A 155 0.27 2.34 -12.82
N THR A 156 1.30 1.51 -12.64
CA THR A 156 2.65 1.95 -12.37
C THR A 156 3.63 1.28 -13.32
N ALA A 157 4.78 1.88 -13.56
CA ALA A 157 5.78 1.32 -14.46
C ALA A 157 7.20 1.62 -13.98
N ILE A 158 8.10 0.67 -14.20
CA ILE A 158 9.56 0.78 -13.98
C ILE A 158 9.90 0.98 -12.50
N ASN A 159 10.00 -0.14 -11.78
CA ASN A 159 10.33 -0.16 -10.35
C ASN A 159 11.78 0.26 -10.09
N GLU A 160 11.99 1.08 -9.07
CA GLU A 160 13.27 1.50 -8.51
C GLU A 160 14.37 1.83 -9.54
N PRO A 161 14.10 2.72 -10.51
CA PRO A 161 15.08 3.05 -11.54
C PRO A 161 16.32 3.72 -10.96
N ASP A 162 16.22 4.31 -9.77
CA ASP A 162 17.30 4.98 -9.06
C ASP A 162 18.27 4.02 -8.35
N VAL A 163 17.93 2.76 -8.20
CA VAL A 163 18.79 1.75 -7.54
C VAL A 163 19.27 0.69 -8.51
N LEU A 164 18.37 0.11 -9.23
CA LEU A 164 18.58 -1.18 -9.89
C LEU A 164 18.86 -1.06 -11.39
N ALA A 165 18.49 0.07 -11.99
CA ALA A 165 18.62 0.28 -13.41
C ALA A 165 19.55 1.45 -13.74
N THR A 166 20.36 1.27 -14.77
CA THR A 166 21.08 2.35 -15.44
C THR A 166 20.35 2.79 -16.68
N ILE A 167 19.08 3.13 -16.54
CA ILE A 167 18.27 3.62 -17.64
C ILE A 167 18.67 5.08 -17.91
N PRO A 168 19.00 5.46 -19.15
CA PRO A 168 19.21 6.87 -19.48
C PRO A 168 17.96 7.70 -19.16
N HIS A 169 18.12 8.89 -18.60
CA HIS A 169 17.02 9.72 -18.12
C HIS A 169 15.99 10.04 -19.20
N ASP A 170 16.44 10.28 -20.44
CA ASP A 170 15.55 10.53 -21.58
C ASP A 170 14.74 9.28 -21.95
N ALA A 171 15.39 8.11 -21.99
CA ALA A 171 14.71 6.85 -22.27
C ALA A 171 13.69 6.51 -21.17
N TYR A 172 14.01 6.78 -19.91
CA TYR A 172 13.07 6.64 -18.81
C TYR A 172 11.87 7.57 -18.96
N ARG A 173 12.12 8.87 -19.25
CA ARG A 173 11.05 9.86 -19.49
C ARG A 173 10.12 9.41 -20.62
N ASP A 174 10.70 9.00 -21.76
CA ASP A 174 9.93 8.62 -22.94
C ASP A 174 9.11 7.36 -22.68
N ALA A 175 9.67 6.36 -22.00
CA ALA A 175 8.96 5.16 -21.60
C ALA A 175 7.78 5.48 -20.67
N LEU A 176 8.02 6.26 -19.60
CA LEU A 176 6.99 6.61 -18.63
C LEU A 176 5.89 7.50 -19.26
N ALA A 177 6.27 8.42 -20.16
CA ALA A 177 5.34 9.24 -20.93
C ALA A 177 4.46 8.38 -21.85
N GLY A 178 5.07 7.45 -22.59
CA GLY A 178 4.35 6.52 -23.45
C GLY A 178 3.35 5.69 -22.64
N PHE A 179 3.78 5.13 -21.51
CA PHE A 179 2.90 4.35 -20.64
C PHE A 179 1.71 5.17 -20.14
N ALA A 180 1.95 6.38 -19.65
CA ALA A 180 0.90 7.26 -19.16
C ALA A 180 -0.11 7.64 -20.25
N ASP A 181 0.37 8.00 -21.44
CA ASP A 181 -0.49 8.35 -22.57
C ASP A 181 -1.28 7.13 -23.06
N GLY A 182 -0.68 5.94 -23.06
CA GLY A 182 -1.35 4.69 -23.40
C GLY A 182 -2.51 4.39 -22.44
N VAL A 183 -2.29 4.49 -21.14
CA VAL A 183 -3.33 4.32 -20.12
C VAL A 183 -4.44 5.37 -20.29
N HIS A 184 -4.08 6.63 -20.42
CA HIS A 184 -5.04 7.73 -20.55
C HIS A 184 -5.77 7.76 -21.88
N SER A 185 -5.25 7.09 -22.92
CA SER A 185 -5.99 6.91 -24.20
C SER A 185 -7.22 6.02 -24.02
N ILE A 186 -7.22 5.17 -23.00
CA ILE A 186 -8.34 4.29 -22.67
C ILE A 186 -9.31 4.98 -21.72
N ASP A 187 -8.79 5.58 -20.64
CA ASP A 187 -9.62 6.30 -19.67
C ASP A 187 -8.76 7.33 -18.92
N ARG A 188 -9.14 8.59 -19.03
CA ARG A 188 -8.45 9.71 -18.35
C ARG A 188 -8.61 9.72 -16.83
N ALA A 189 -9.58 8.99 -16.31
CA ALA A 189 -9.79 8.88 -14.87
C ALA A 189 -8.84 7.88 -14.20
N LEU A 190 -8.18 7.03 -14.97
CA LEU A 190 -7.17 6.12 -14.44
C LEU A 190 -5.93 6.90 -14.02
N ARG A 191 -5.29 6.43 -12.97
CA ARG A 191 -4.10 7.06 -12.40
C ARG A 191 -2.85 6.35 -12.88
N VAL A 192 -1.87 7.15 -13.25
CA VAL A 192 -0.54 6.65 -13.58
C VAL A 192 0.48 7.24 -12.62
N VAL A 193 1.31 6.38 -12.07
CA VAL A 193 2.36 6.76 -11.12
C VAL A 193 3.67 6.12 -11.59
N PRO A 194 4.84 6.76 -11.45
CA PRO A 194 6.09 6.07 -11.70
C PRO A 194 6.19 4.87 -10.76
N GLY A 195 6.89 3.82 -11.14
CA GLY A 195 7.30 2.77 -10.21
C GLY A 195 8.13 3.37 -9.09
N GLY A 196 8.02 2.81 -7.89
CA GLY A 196 8.56 3.43 -6.68
C GLY A 196 10.05 3.71 -6.75
N PHE A 197 10.48 4.80 -6.13
CA PHE A 197 11.88 5.19 -5.99
C PHE A 197 12.39 4.84 -4.61
N ALA A 198 13.56 4.20 -4.53
CA ALA A 198 14.23 3.88 -3.28
C ALA A 198 14.96 5.08 -2.64
N THR A 199 14.76 6.27 -3.18
CA THR A 199 15.49 7.50 -2.83
C THR A 199 15.35 7.93 -1.37
N CYS A 200 14.28 7.52 -0.69
CA CYS A 200 14.12 7.73 0.75
C CYS A 200 15.03 6.82 1.58
N ASN A 201 15.73 5.94 0.97
CA ASN A 201 16.78 5.12 1.53
C ASN A 201 18.11 5.90 1.64
N SER A 202 18.09 6.94 2.25
CA SER A 202 18.98 7.95 2.79
C SER A 202 20.48 7.89 2.63
N ALA A 203 21.12 6.76 2.49
CA ALA A 203 22.55 6.69 2.24
C ALA A 203 22.89 7.19 0.82
N LEU A 204 21.90 7.34 -0.01
CA LEU A 204 22.01 7.80 -1.37
C LEU A 204 21.54 9.25 -1.44
N ASP A 205 22.44 10.17 -1.17
CA ASP A 205 22.20 11.61 -1.20
C ASP A 205 21.77 12.16 -2.58
N ALA A 206 21.68 11.30 -3.56
CA ALA A 206 21.27 11.65 -4.91
C ALA A 206 19.75 11.47 -5.05
N THR A 207 19.00 12.44 -4.58
CA THR A 207 17.54 12.45 -4.71
C THR A 207 17.11 12.12 -6.13
N LEU A 208 16.41 10.97 -6.28
CA LEU A 208 15.94 10.43 -7.55
C LEU A 208 17.05 10.20 -8.60
N ARG A 209 18.31 10.25 -8.24
CA ARG A 209 19.47 10.08 -9.14
C ARG A 209 19.35 10.74 -10.51
N GLY A 210 18.81 11.97 -10.54
CA GLY A 210 18.65 12.74 -11.77
C GLY A 210 17.35 12.51 -12.53
N TYR A 211 16.51 11.55 -12.14
CA TYR A 211 15.20 11.34 -12.75
C TYR A 211 14.17 12.42 -12.40
N GLY A 212 14.43 13.21 -11.37
CA GLY A 212 13.49 14.23 -10.87
C GLY A 212 12.93 15.17 -11.93
N PRO A 213 13.74 15.80 -12.82
CA PRO A 213 13.24 16.68 -13.87
C PRO A 213 12.27 16.01 -14.85
N ALA A 214 12.52 14.76 -15.21
CA ALA A 214 11.63 14.00 -16.10
C ALA A 214 10.27 13.76 -15.45
N ILE A 215 10.25 13.37 -14.16
CA ILE A 215 9.02 13.15 -13.40
C ILE A 215 8.27 14.48 -13.21
N ALA A 216 8.97 15.55 -12.87
CA ALA A 216 8.38 16.88 -12.68
C ALA A 216 7.65 17.35 -13.94
N ALA A 217 8.27 17.20 -15.11
CA ALA A 217 7.65 17.57 -16.38
C ALA A 217 6.34 16.81 -16.62
N LEU A 218 6.35 15.48 -16.43
CA LEU A 218 5.15 14.66 -16.63
C LEU A 218 4.06 14.93 -15.60
N LEU A 219 4.43 15.27 -14.37
CA LEU A 219 3.48 15.74 -13.36
C LEU A 219 2.85 17.07 -13.76
N GLU A 220 3.63 18.07 -14.18
CA GLU A 220 3.11 19.36 -14.62
C GLU A 220 2.19 19.26 -15.85
N GLU A 221 2.47 18.33 -16.74
CA GLU A 221 1.63 18.01 -17.90
C GLU A 221 0.36 17.23 -17.54
N GLY A 222 0.23 16.78 -16.28
CA GLY A 222 -0.91 15.99 -15.80
C GLY A 222 -0.95 14.56 -16.36
N ARG A 223 0.19 14.04 -16.78
CA ARG A 223 0.34 12.63 -17.20
C ARG A 223 0.54 11.70 -16.01
N LEU A 224 1.11 12.19 -14.92
CA LEU A 224 1.28 11.45 -13.67
C LEU A 224 0.39 12.03 -12.56
N ASP A 225 -0.12 11.15 -11.70
CA ASP A 225 -0.99 11.52 -10.57
C ASP A 225 -0.18 11.91 -9.32
N GLY A 226 1.03 11.39 -9.16
CA GLY A 226 1.87 11.65 -8.01
C GLY A 226 3.24 11.01 -8.11
N ILE A 227 3.92 10.91 -6.97
CA ILE A 227 5.22 10.28 -6.82
C ILE A 227 5.12 9.07 -5.90
N ASP A 228 5.76 7.97 -6.28
CA ASP A 228 5.87 6.76 -5.47
C ASP A 228 7.28 6.67 -4.88
N LEU A 229 7.37 6.56 -3.56
CA LEU A 229 8.64 6.47 -2.83
C LEU A 229 8.64 5.26 -1.92
N HIS A 230 9.58 4.37 -2.11
CA HIS A 230 9.78 3.22 -1.24
C HIS A 230 10.49 3.62 0.06
N THR A 231 9.93 3.22 1.19
CA THR A 231 10.40 3.65 2.50
C THR A 231 10.70 2.45 3.39
N TYR A 232 11.95 2.02 3.40
CA TYR A 232 12.39 0.90 4.21
C TYR A 232 13.16 1.35 5.43
N TYR A 233 12.81 0.81 6.58
CA TYR A 233 13.51 1.02 7.84
C TYR A 233 14.32 -0.23 8.21
N ASN A 234 15.57 -0.06 8.55
CA ASN A 234 16.42 -1.12 9.06
C ASN A 234 17.43 -0.58 10.07
N ALA A 235 17.96 -1.47 10.91
CA ALA A 235 18.84 -1.08 12.00
C ALA A 235 20.15 -0.43 11.55
N LYS A 236 20.63 -0.77 10.36
CA LYS A 236 21.92 -0.32 9.84
C LYS A 236 21.81 0.99 9.06
N TRP A 237 20.85 1.06 8.12
CA TRP A 237 20.78 2.12 7.13
C TRP A 237 19.74 3.18 7.51
N TYR A 238 18.69 2.78 8.24
CA TYR A 238 17.51 3.59 8.58
C TYR A 238 17.12 3.39 10.02
N PRO A 239 17.98 3.68 10.97
CA PRO A 239 17.55 3.58 12.34
C PRO A 239 16.44 4.60 12.57
N ILE A 240 15.24 4.12 12.90
CA ILE A 240 14.13 4.90 13.46
C ILE A 240 14.62 5.80 14.63
N THR A 241 15.82 5.54 15.15
CA THR A 241 16.46 6.28 16.22
C THR A 241 17.03 7.64 15.85
N ARG A 242 17.13 7.98 14.56
CA ARG A 242 17.76 9.24 14.11
C ARG A 242 16.86 10.47 14.11
N GLY A 243 15.67 10.36 14.69
CA GLY A 243 14.77 11.49 14.79
C GLY A 243 13.94 11.73 13.55
N ARG A 244 13.04 12.72 13.62
CA ARG A 244 12.14 13.12 12.53
C ARG A 244 12.84 13.66 11.28
N GLU A 245 14.16 13.82 11.31
CA GLU A 245 14.97 14.13 10.12
C GLU A 245 14.80 13.11 8.99
N PHE A 246 14.36 11.90 9.33
CA PHE A 246 14.10 10.80 8.39
C PHE A 246 12.63 10.38 8.34
N SER A 247 11.71 11.23 8.77
CA SER A 247 10.30 10.94 8.56
C SER A 247 9.99 10.89 7.05
N VAL A 248 8.98 10.11 6.69
CA VAL A 248 8.50 10.05 5.29
C VAL A 248 8.11 11.46 4.81
N GLN A 249 7.53 12.28 5.68
CA GLN A 249 7.22 13.69 5.37
C GLN A 249 8.47 14.46 4.94
N THR A 250 9.56 14.36 5.70
CA THR A 250 10.81 15.06 5.35
C THR A 250 11.39 14.58 4.02
N CYS A 251 11.30 13.28 3.75
CA CYS A 251 11.71 12.74 2.46
C CYS A 251 10.85 13.25 1.32
N PHE A 252 9.54 13.21 1.47
CA PHE A 252 8.59 13.71 0.47
C PHE A 252 8.83 15.19 0.15
N ASP A 253 9.00 16.03 1.17
CA ASP A 253 9.29 17.46 1.01
C ASP A 253 10.61 17.69 0.29
N ARG A 254 11.66 16.93 0.62
CA ARG A 254 12.96 16.99 -0.04
C ARG A 254 12.87 16.58 -1.51
N VAL A 255 12.13 15.53 -1.83
CA VAL A 255 11.91 15.07 -3.21
C VAL A 255 11.15 16.13 -4.01
N LYS A 256 10.07 16.70 -3.46
CA LYS A 256 9.35 17.82 -4.08
C LYS A 256 10.27 18.99 -4.38
N ALA A 257 11.09 19.39 -3.41
CA ALA A 257 12.03 20.50 -3.57
C ALA A 257 13.08 20.21 -4.66
N ALA A 258 13.62 19.00 -4.70
CA ALA A 258 14.60 18.59 -5.70
C ALA A 258 14.03 18.50 -7.13
N MET A 259 12.75 18.17 -7.25
CA MET A 259 12.03 18.25 -8.53
C MET A 259 11.64 19.67 -8.92
N GLY A 260 11.78 20.65 -8.03
CA GLY A 260 11.33 22.03 -8.26
C GLY A 260 9.80 22.18 -8.25
N MET A 261 9.06 21.22 -7.71
CA MET A 261 7.60 21.22 -7.67
C MET A 261 7.08 22.31 -6.73
N LYS A 262 6.29 23.24 -7.28
CA LYS A 262 5.64 24.32 -6.51
C LYS A 262 4.22 23.96 -6.09
N ARG A 263 3.55 23.10 -6.87
CA ARG A 263 2.21 22.63 -6.57
C ARG A 263 2.24 21.42 -5.64
N ASP A 264 1.13 21.17 -5.01
CA ASP A 264 0.93 19.92 -4.27
C ASP A 264 0.77 18.75 -5.22
N ILE A 265 1.36 17.62 -4.83
CA ILE A 265 1.30 16.34 -5.54
C ILE A 265 0.84 15.24 -4.59
N ASN A 266 0.28 14.19 -5.15
CA ASN A 266 -0.07 13.01 -4.38
C ASN A 266 1.17 12.19 -4.02
N PHE A 267 1.11 11.53 -2.87
CA PHE A 267 2.12 10.62 -2.37
C PHE A 267 1.61 9.19 -2.43
N TYR A 268 2.44 8.33 -2.98
CA TYR A 268 2.27 6.88 -2.99
C TYR A 268 3.47 6.26 -2.30
N THR A 269 3.26 5.16 -1.61
CA THR A 269 4.33 4.26 -1.21
C THR A 269 3.83 2.83 -1.44
N THR A 270 4.26 2.27 -2.57
CA THR A 270 3.87 0.91 -2.94
C THR A 270 4.75 -0.14 -2.28
N GLU A 271 5.81 0.31 -1.58
CA GLU A 271 6.64 -0.52 -0.72
C GLU A 271 7.10 0.25 0.51
N PHE A 272 6.77 -0.26 1.69
CA PHE A 272 7.43 0.14 2.92
C PHE A 272 7.53 -1.06 3.86
N ASN A 273 8.57 -1.12 4.69
CA ASN A 273 8.66 -2.11 5.74
C ASN A 273 9.69 -1.73 6.80
N VAL A 274 9.67 -2.47 7.91
CA VAL A 274 10.70 -2.50 8.93
C VAL A 274 11.37 -3.86 8.87
N ALA A 275 12.66 -3.88 8.52
CA ALA A 275 13.43 -5.11 8.44
C ALA A 275 13.61 -5.74 9.82
N ARG A 276 13.48 -7.06 9.87
CA ARG A 276 13.87 -7.86 11.03
C ARG A 276 15.33 -8.27 10.88
N ASP A 277 16.23 -7.34 11.13
CA ASP A 277 17.66 -7.56 11.01
C ASP A 277 18.45 -6.90 12.15
N GLY A 278 19.63 -7.42 12.46
CA GLY A 278 20.53 -6.85 13.44
C GLY A 278 19.84 -6.52 14.77
N ALA A 279 19.89 -5.26 15.20
CA ALA A 279 19.28 -4.80 16.45
C ALA A 279 17.74 -4.90 16.46
N TRP A 280 17.10 -5.16 15.34
CA TRP A 280 15.63 -5.29 15.19
C TRP A 280 15.16 -6.71 14.90
N GLU A 281 16.01 -7.69 15.10
CA GLU A 281 15.68 -9.11 14.92
C GLU A 281 14.54 -9.56 15.85
N ASP A 282 14.38 -8.92 17.03
CA ASP A 282 13.24 -9.18 17.93
C ASP A 282 11.90 -8.87 17.22
N PRO A 283 11.04 -9.88 17.00
CA PRO A 283 9.76 -9.71 16.31
C PRO A 283 8.84 -8.68 16.96
N LYS A 284 8.90 -8.53 18.30
CA LYS A 284 8.07 -7.56 19.02
C LYS A 284 8.55 -6.14 18.77
N LEU A 285 9.86 -5.92 18.75
CA LEU A 285 10.44 -4.63 18.43
C LEU A 285 10.12 -4.27 16.97
N ALA A 286 10.31 -5.18 16.03
CA ALA A 286 9.97 -4.96 14.61
C ALA A 286 8.48 -4.59 14.43
N ALA A 287 7.56 -5.24 15.16
CA ALA A 287 6.13 -4.93 15.08
C ALA A 287 5.79 -3.54 15.67
N ARG A 288 6.44 -3.13 16.76
CA ARG A 288 6.31 -1.76 17.32
C ARG A 288 6.76 -0.71 16.31
N LEU A 289 7.92 -0.94 15.72
CA LEU A 289 8.50 -0.04 14.73
C LEU A 289 7.66 -0.01 13.45
N PHE A 290 7.09 -1.15 13.05
CA PHE A 290 6.18 -1.25 11.91
C PHE A 290 4.92 -0.40 12.10
N LEU A 291 4.30 -0.41 13.28
CA LEU A 291 3.15 0.44 13.57
C LEU A 291 3.49 1.93 13.39
N THR A 292 4.70 2.31 13.81
CA THR A 292 5.18 3.68 13.63
C THR A 292 5.42 4.00 12.15
N ALA A 293 6.10 3.12 11.41
CA ALA A 293 6.36 3.28 9.99
C ALA A 293 5.05 3.36 9.18
N LEU A 294 4.03 2.57 9.55
CA LEU A 294 2.72 2.62 8.93
C LEU A 294 2.10 4.02 9.05
N TRP A 295 2.09 4.60 10.24
CA TRP A 295 1.51 5.93 10.45
C TRP A 295 2.35 7.04 9.84
N ASP A 296 3.68 6.89 9.75
CA ASP A 296 4.53 7.80 8.99
C ASP A 296 4.17 7.84 7.51
N ASN A 297 3.94 6.67 6.90
CA ASN A 297 3.59 6.57 5.49
C ASN A 297 2.16 7.05 5.20
N VAL A 298 1.21 6.72 6.06
CA VAL A 298 -0.19 7.15 5.92
C VAL A 298 -0.37 8.63 6.21
N GLY A 299 0.47 9.19 7.07
CA GLY A 299 0.33 10.53 7.63
C GLY A 299 0.98 11.66 6.83
N VAL A 300 1.47 11.44 5.63
CA VAL A 300 2.09 12.49 4.82
C VAL A 300 1.06 13.55 4.42
N VAL A 301 1.44 14.81 4.58
CA VAL A 301 0.57 15.95 4.30
C VAL A 301 1.12 16.86 3.19
N ARG A 302 0.23 17.58 2.57
CA ARG A 302 0.49 18.70 1.66
C ARG A 302 0.78 19.97 2.43
N ALA A 303 1.13 21.03 1.72
CA ALA A 303 1.41 22.33 2.31
C ALA A 303 0.20 22.94 3.05
N ASP A 304 -1.01 22.62 2.62
CA ASP A 304 -2.27 23.03 3.26
C ASP A 304 -2.66 22.19 4.48
N GLY A 305 -1.87 21.16 4.82
CA GLY A 305 -2.15 20.24 5.91
C GLY A 305 -3.08 19.08 5.53
N ALA A 306 -3.62 19.04 4.31
CA ALA A 306 -4.43 17.92 3.84
C ALA A 306 -3.58 16.66 3.58
N SER A 307 -4.18 15.49 3.68
CA SER A 307 -3.48 14.24 3.36
C SER A 307 -2.95 14.24 1.94
N ALA A 308 -1.67 13.89 1.78
CA ALA A 308 -1.04 13.65 0.49
C ALA A 308 -1.07 12.17 0.10
N THR A 309 -1.11 11.25 1.09
CA THR A 309 -0.99 9.82 0.84
C THR A 309 -2.23 9.27 0.16
N MET A 310 -2.03 8.70 -1.01
CA MET A 310 -3.04 7.93 -1.74
C MET A 310 -3.02 6.46 -1.33
N LEU A 311 -1.82 5.85 -1.35
CA LEU A 311 -1.60 4.44 -1.04
C LEU A 311 -0.39 4.26 -0.13
N ALA A 312 -0.47 3.28 0.79
CA ALA A 312 0.64 2.84 1.64
C ALA A 312 0.62 1.30 1.75
N PHE A 313 1.57 0.65 1.07
CA PHE A 313 1.61 -0.80 0.96
C PHE A 313 2.83 -1.38 1.68
N PRO A 314 2.62 -2.15 2.75
CA PRO A 314 3.71 -2.92 3.33
C PRO A 314 4.28 -3.94 2.34
N TRP A 315 5.57 -3.97 2.23
CA TRP A 315 6.34 -4.97 1.55
C TRP A 315 6.96 -5.93 2.59
N ASN A 316 6.92 -7.21 2.61
CA ASN A 316 6.31 -8.08 1.64
C ASN A 316 5.23 -8.90 2.36
N LEU A 317 3.98 -8.62 2.12
CA LEU A 317 2.88 -9.31 2.80
C LEU A 317 2.48 -10.54 1.98
N GLY A 318 2.97 -11.70 2.38
CA GLY A 318 2.60 -12.98 1.79
C GLY A 318 3.64 -13.58 0.85
N ASP A 319 4.77 -12.95 0.63
CA ASP A 319 5.82 -13.59 -0.13
C ASP A 319 6.72 -14.48 0.71
N THR A 320 7.33 -15.38 -0.01
CA THR A 320 8.26 -16.34 0.52
C THR A 320 9.56 -15.65 0.89
N PRO A 321 10.32 -16.16 1.86
CA PRO A 321 11.69 -15.76 2.11
C PRO A 321 12.62 -15.85 0.88
N ARG A 322 12.08 -16.28 -0.26
CA ARG A 322 12.85 -16.50 -1.49
C ARG A 322 13.23 -15.23 -2.24
N ILE A 323 12.38 -14.18 -2.19
CA ILE A 323 12.64 -12.96 -2.97
C ILE A 323 13.50 -11.98 -2.16
N ASP A 324 13.09 -11.60 -0.94
CA ASP A 324 13.77 -10.56 -0.16
C ASP A 324 14.38 -11.07 1.15
N GLY A 325 14.37 -12.39 1.33
CA GLY A 325 14.83 -13.00 2.56
C GLY A 325 13.89 -12.80 3.75
N PRO A 326 14.19 -13.44 4.89
CA PRO A 326 13.32 -13.46 6.06
C PRO A 326 13.18 -12.11 6.76
N ALA A 327 14.04 -11.14 6.48
CA ALA A 327 14.03 -9.84 7.12
C ALA A 327 12.77 -9.03 6.76
N TYR A 328 12.31 -9.11 5.53
CA TYR A 328 11.17 -8.35 5.01
C TYR A 328 9.87 -9.16 4.93
N ALA A 329 9.93 -10.48 4.87
CA ALA A 329 8.74 -11.31 4.82
C ALA A 329 7.86 -11.11 6.07
N MET A 330 6.62 -10.68 5.88
CA MET A 330 5.62 -10.48 6.94
C MET A 330 4.74 -11.72 7.16
N ALA A 331 4.87 -12.72 6.31
CA ALA A 331 4.24 -14.01 6.45
C ALA A 331 5.24 -15.12 6.16
N VAL A 332 5.12 -16.23 6.89
CA VAL A 332 5.83 -17.46 6.57
C VAL A 332 5.04 -18.18 5.50
N SER A 333 5.65 -18.38 4.36
CA SER A 333 5.02 -18.77 3.10
C SER A 333 4.74 -20.23 2.93
N GLU A 334 5.04 -21.04 3.91
CA GLU A 334 4.67 -22.45 3.85
C GLU A 334 3.25 -22.60 4.38
N ALA A 335 2.41 -23.31 3.63
CA ALA A 335 1.04 -23.56 4.06
C ALA A 335 1.01 -24.33 5.39
N PRO A 336 0.14 -23.93 6.35
CA PRO A 336 -0.76 -22.80 6.28
C PRO A 336 -0.04 -21.47 6.51
N TRP A 337 -0.46 -20.41 5.77
CA TRP A 337 0.06 -19.06 5.92
C TRP A 337 0.05 -18.62 7.38
N ARG A 338 1.19 -18.17 7.88
CA ARG A 338 1.33 -17.67 9.25
C ARG A 338 1.82 -16.24 9.23
N PRO A 339 0.97 -15.28 9.66
CA PRO A 339 1.39 -13.90 9.77
C PRO A 339 2.48 -13.75 10.83
N ASP A 340 3.49 -12.94 10.57
CA ASP A 340 4.37 -12.47 11.62
C ASP A 340 3.69 -11.35 12.45
N LEU A 341 4.38 -10.85 13.48
CA LEU A 341 3.79 -9.84 14.35
C LEU A 341 3.52 -8.50 13.63
N ARG A 342 4.22 -8.17 12.54
CA ARG A 342 3.96 -6.97 11.73
C ARG A 342 2.62 -7.10 10.98
N ALA A 343 2.38 -8.26 10.36
CA ALA A 343 1.10 -8.54 9.70
C ALA A 343 -0.07 -8.59 10.70
N ILE A 344 0.16 -9.13 11.90
CA ILE A 344 -0.82 -9.12 12.99
C ILE A 344 -1.12 -7.67 13.43
N THR A 345 -0.10 -6.83 13.56
CA THR A 345 -0.25 -5.40 13.87
C THR A 345 -1.09 -4.69 12.80
N LEU A 346 -0.79 -4.93 11.52
CA LEU A 346 -1.57 -4.37 10.41
C LEU A 346 -3.04 -4.77 10.50
N ARG A 347 -3.32 -6.05 10.77
CA ARG A 347 -4.68 -6.56 10.95
C ARG A 347 -5.41 -5.82 12.07
N HIS A 348 -4.75 -5.60 13.21
CA HIS A 348 -5.36 -4.85 14.33
C HIS A 348 -5.67 -3.41 13.94
N VAL A 349 -4.77 -2.72 13.24
CA VAL A 349 -5.03 -1.36 12.75
C VAL A 349 -6.26 -1.34 11.84
N LEU A 350 -6.35 -2.26 10.87
CA LEU A 350 -7.48 -2.31 9.94
C LEU A 350 -8.79 -2.75 10.60
N GLN A 351 -8.73 -3.55 11.67
CA GLN A 351 -9.92 -3.87 12.48
C GLN A 351 -10.43 -2.67 13.28
N ILE A 352 -9.55 -1.82 13.79
CA ILE A 352 -9.88 -0.69 14.65
C ILE A 352 -10.28 0.53 13.84
N ALA A 353 -9.56 0.82 12.75
CA ALA A 353 -9.63 2.07 12.01
C ALA A 353 -9.86 1.89 10.50
N GLY A 354 -9.97 0.66 10.00
CA GLY A 354 -10.02 0.40 8.55
C GLY A 354 -11.16 1.10 7.82
N ASP A 355 -12.32 1.24 8.44
CA ASP A 355 -13.51 1.89 7.86
C ASP A 355 -13.58 3.40 8.16
N MET A 356 -12.54 3.95 8.79
CA MET A 356 -12.46 5.36 9.13
C MET A 356 -11.62 6.14 8.14
N LYS A 357 -11.91 7.45 8.03
CA LYS A 357 -11.20 8.41 7.19
C LYS A 357 -10.29 9.28 8.03
N LEU A 358 -9.13 9.63 7.51
CA LEU A 358 -8.23 10.60 8.13
C LEU A 358 -8.85 12.00 8.03
N THR A 359 -9.03 12.66 9.18
CA THR A 359 -9.65 13.98 9.28
C THR A 359 -8.69 15.05 9.82
N SER A 360 -7.63 14.63 10.52
CA SER A 360 -6.58 15.53 10.99
C SER A 360 -5.25 14.82 11.00
N LEU A 361 -4.21 15.51 10.55
CA LEU A 361 -2.86 15.01 10.45
C LEU A 361 -1.87 16.05 10.95
N ASP A 362 -1.04 15.64 11.89
CA ASP A 362 0.11 16.41 12.36
C ASP A 362 1.33 15.47 12.40
N PRO A 363 1.99 15.24 11.26
CA PRO A 363 3.16 14.39 11.19
C PRO A 363 4.34 14.93 11.99
N LYS A 364 4.37 16.26 12.24
CA LYS A 364 5.42 16.89 13.03
C LYS A 364 5.35 16.46 14.50
N ASP A 365 4.15 16.38 15.05
CA ASP A 365 3.92 15.93 16.42
C ASP A 365 3.50 14.46 16.52
N GLY A 366 3.40 13.77 15.36
CA GLY A 366 3.01 12.36 15.29
C GLY A 366 1.60 12.13 15.81
N ARG A 367 0.67 13.03 15.46
CA ARG A 367 -0.73 12.96 15.88
C ARG A 367 -1.64 12.88 14.68
N TYR A 368 -2.53 11.91 14.70
CA TYR A 368 -3.49 11.68 13.63
C TYR A 368 -4.87 11.42 14.21
N THR A 369 -5.90 11.83 13.47
CA THR A 369 -7.30 11.58 13.82
C THR A 369 -8.00 10.92 12.67
N LEU A 370 -8.74 9.85 12.96
CA LEU A 370 -9.61 9.16 12.02
C LEU A 370 -11.03 9.19 12.54
N GLU A 371 -11.98 9.34 11.64
CA GLU A 371 -13.42 9.37 11.96
C GLU A 371 -14.21 8.44 11.08
N GLY A 372 -15.24 7.86 11.64
CA GLY A 372 -16.21 7.01 10.97
C GLY A 372 -17.51 6.89 11.77
N ASP A 373 -18.46 6.13 11.25
CA ASP A 373 -19.78 5.98 11.87
C ASP A 373 -19.68 5.38 13.29
N ALA A 374 -18.74 4.48 13.50
CA ALA A 374 -18.52 3.83 14.79
C ALA A 374 -17.85 4.72 15.85
N GLY A 375 -17.33 5.89 15.49
CA GLY A 375 -16.65 6.80 16.40
C GLY A 375 -15.38 7.41 15.80
N GLN A 376 -14.33 7.53 16.62
CA GLN A 376 -13.09 8.20 16.28
C GLN A 376 -11.88 7.36 16.76
N VAL A 377 -10.78 7.42 16.04
CA VAL A 377 -9.49 6.91 16.50
C VAL A 377 -8.48 8.05 16.50
N LEU A 378 -7.87 8.28 17.65
CA LEU A 378 -6.76 9.20 17.81
C LEU A 378 -5.46 8.39 17.87
N VAL A 379 -4.50 8.76 17.06
CA VAL A 379 -3.18 8.14 17.04
C VAL A 379 -2.16 9.10 17.62
N TRP A 380 -1.31 8.57 18.48
CA TRP A 380 -0.18 9.30 19.01
C TRP A 380 1.10 8.48 18.93
N GLN A 381 2.04 8.98 18.20
CA GLN A 381 3.41 8.51 18.19
C GLN A 381 4.18 9.21 19.31
N ASN A 382 4.42 8.51 20.43
CA ASN A 382 5.22 9.07 21.53
C ASN A 382 6.72 8.99 21.17
N LEU A 383 7.12 9.84 20.23
CA LEU A 383 8.42 9.76 19.59
C LEU A 383 9.07 11.14 19.38
N PRO A 384 9.19 12.02 20.39
CA PRO A 384 9.98 13.21 20.20
C PRO A 384 11.39 12.83 19.75
N GLY A 385 11.75 13.17 18.52
CA GLY A 385 13.02 12.79 17.91
C GLY A 385 13.29 11.28 17.89
N TRP A 386 12.23 10.44 17.78
CA TRP A 386 12.32 8.96 17.84
C TRP A 386 12.92 8.41 19.17
N THR A 387 13.12 9.24 20.14
CA THR A 387 13.64 8.83 21.45
C THR A 387 12.54 8.52 22.43
N GLY A 388 11.36 9.13 22.25
CA GLY A 388 10.21 9.02 23.13
C GLY A 388 10.49 9.51 24.56
N THR A 389 9.46 9.90 25.28
CA THR A 389 9.58 10.24 26.70
C THR A 389 8.98 9.12 27.52
N PRO A 390 9.79 8.31 28.24
CA PRO A 390 9.25 7.32 29.16
C PRO A 390 8.38 8.01 30.22
N GLY A 391 7.23 7.41 30.51
CA GLY A 391 6.29 7.96 31.49
C GLY A 391 5.53 9.18 31.00
N ALA A 392 5.55 9.48 29.70
CA ALA A 392 4.73 10.53 29.13
C ALA A 392 3.24 10.33 29.46
N VAL A 393 2.55 11.44 29.63
CA VAL A 393 1.11 11.47 29.88
C VAL A 393 0.42 11.95 28.62
N TRP A 394 -0.53 11.17 28.13
CA TRP A 394 -1.42 11.57 27.04
C TRP A 394 -2.76 11.99 27.64
N GLU A 395 -3.03 13.29 27.59
CA GLU A 395 -4.29 13.86 28.05
C GLU A 395 -5.09 14.33 26.84
N VAL A 396 -6.33 13.90 26.74
CA VAL A 396 -7.21 14.15 25.59
C VAL A 396 -8.57 14.64 26.08
N GLN A 397 -8.94 15.84 25.63
CA GLN A 397 -10.30 16.32 25.78
C GLN A 397 -11.21 15.60 24.77
N LEU A 398 -12.26 14.96 25.27
CA LEU A 398 -13.15 14.13 24.47
C LEU A 398 -14.31 14.93 23.88
N PRO A 399 -14.78 14.56 22.68
CA PRO A 399 -16.01 15.07 22.15
C PRO A 399 -17.19 14.61 23.04
N ARG A 400 -18.22 15.44 23.16
CA ARG A 400 -19.39 15.21 24.03
C ARG A 400 -20.12 13.90 23.76
N TRP A 401 -19.99 13.36 22.56
CA TRP A 401 -20.64 12.11 22.17
C TRP A 401 -19.88 10.85 22.63
N ALA A 402 -18.59 10.96 23.03
CA ALA A 402 -17.80 9.82 23.43
C ALA A 402 -18.34 9.20 24.73
N ARG A 403 -18.62 7.90 24.71
CA ARG A 403 -19.12 7.12 25.84
C ARG A 403 -18.12 6.13 26.40
N ALA A 404 -17.21 5.66 25.54
CA ALA A 404 -16.12 4.77 25.95
C ALA A 404 -14.81 5.16 25.26
N ALA A 405 -13.72 4.86 25.91
CA ALA A 405 -12.37 5.08 25.44
C ALA A 405 -11.52 3.82 25.64
N GLU A 406 -10.90 3.34 24.58
CA GLU A 406 -10.07 2.13 24.58
C GLU A 406 -8.68 2.45 24.02
N LEU A 407 -7.64 2.17 24.79
CA LEU A 407 -6.26 2.29 24.32
C LEU A 407 -5.79 0.99 23.72
N TRP A 408 -5.22 1.07 22.54
CA TRP A 408 -4.71 -0.04 21.77
C TRP A 408 -3.22 0.17 21.45
N GLY A 409 -2.44 -0.89 21.59
CA GLY A 409 -1.04 -0.95 21.19
C GLY A 409 -0.83 -1.77 19.92
N TRP A 410 0.41 -1.93 19.53
CA TRP A 410 0.83 -2.73 18.36
C TRP A 410 0.39 -4.21 18.45
N ASP A 411 0.27 -4.77 19.65
CA ASP A 411 -0.07 -6.18 19.92
C ASP A 411 -1.59 -6.44 19.96
N GLY A 412 -2.39 -5.43 19.64
CA GLY A 412 -3.85 -5.52 19.68
C GLY A 412 -4.45 -5.66 21.08
N LYS A 413 -3.64 -5.49 22.13
CA LYS A 413 -4.18 -5.48 23.47
C LYS A 413 -4.97 -4.21 23.72
N ARG A 414 -6.17 -4.41 24.21
CA ARG A 414 -7.09 -3.37 24.59
C ARG A 414 -7.01 -3.07 26.08
N ARG A 415 -6.97 -1.80 26.41
CA ARG A 415 -7.13 -1.30 27.77
C ARG A 415 -8.24 -0.26 27.79
N ASP A 416 -9.29 -0.51 28.56
CA ASP A 416 -10.35 0.46 28.79
C ASP A 416 -9.80 1.63 29.62
N ILE A 417 -10.12 2.85 29.22
CA ILE A 417 -9.65 4.07 29.88
C ILE A 417 -10.85 4.81 30.46
N ALA A 418 -10.75 5.14 31.75
CA ALA A 418 -11.80 5.89 32.43
C ALA A 418 -11.93 7.31 31.84
N ILE A 419 -13.16 7.73 31.60
CA ILE A 419 -13.51 9.10 31.21
C ILE A 419 -13.86 9.86 32.48
N THR A 420 -13.14 10.96 32.77
CA THR A 420 -13.39 11.82 33.91
C THR A 420 -13.62 13.24 33.40
N GLU A 421 -14.82 13.79 33.67
CA GLU A 421 -15.19 15.16 33.28
C GLU A 421 -14.94 15.47 31.80
N GLY A 422 -15.23 14.48 30.92
CA GLY A 422 -15.03 14.63 29.48
C GLY A 422 -13.57 14.55 29.02
N THR A 423 -12.68 14.11 29.87
CA THR A 423 -11.26 13.97 29.58
C THR A 423 -10.79 12.54 29.84
N VAL A 424 -9.85 12.06 29.07
CA VAL A 424 -9.05 10.86 29.39
C VAL A 424 -7.62 11.26 29.68
N LYS A 425 -7.04 10.63 30.72
CA LYS A 425 -5.64 10.81 31.08
C LYS A 425 -4.95 9.45 31.09
N ILE A 426 -4.04 9.25 30.15
CA ILE A 426 -3.32 8.01 29.95
C ILE A 426 -1.90 8.18 30.48
N THR A 427 -1.54 7.39 31.46
CA THR A 427 -0.22 7.44 32.12
C THR A 427 0.55 6.14 31.89
N GLY A 428 1.84 6.15 32.20
CA GLY A 428 2.71 4.96 32.10
C GLY A 428 2.98 4.53 30.66
N LEU A 429 2.92 5.46 29.71
CA LEU A 429 3.23 5.20 28.33
C LEU A 429 4.73 5.01 28.13
N SER A 430 5.10 4.01 27.33
CA SER A 430 6.48 3.81 26.92
C SER A 430 6.90 4.89 25.95
N GLY A 431 8.16 5.31 26.02
CA GLY A 431 8.80 6.02 24.93
C GLY A 431 8.98 5.09 23.72
N LYS A 432 9.07 5.65 22.51
CA LYS A 432 9.28 4.92 21.26
C LYS A 432 8.13 3.97 20.89
N GLU A 433 6.92 4.31 21.25
CA GLU A 433 5.73 3.56 20.88
C GLU A 433 4.65 4.44 20.26
N THR A 434 3.87 3.83 19.39
CA THR A 434 2.67 4.41 18.82
C THR A 434 1.45 3.81 19.50
N TYR A 435 0.52 4.65 19.87
CA TYR A 435 -0.72 4.30 20.55
C TYR A 435 -1.92 4.74 19.73
N MET A 436 -3.00 3.99 19.80
CA MET A 436 -4.29 4.30 19.21
C MET A 436 -5.35 4.37 20.30
N LEU A 437 -6.00 5.52 20.47
CA LEU A 437 -7.12 5.70 21.38
C LEU A 437 -8.41 5.68 20.57
N ARG A 438 -9.20 4.61 20.72
CA ARG A 438 -10.50 4.46 20.10
C ARG A 438 -11.57 5.05 21.01
N LEU A 439 -12.38 5.95 20.47
CA LEU A 439 -13.55 6.56 21.09
C LEU A 439 -14.79 6.02 20.42
N THR A 440 -15.75 5.52 21.19
CA THR A 440 -17.02 5.01 20.70
C THR A 440 -18.19 5.85 21.23
N ARG A 441 -19.28 5.88 20.46
CA ARG A 441 -20.52 6.57 20.79
C ARG A 441 -21.36 5.83 21.80
#